data_0fcb95afbb0e1e626877ef4f9f5cb859
#
_entry.id   0fcb95afbb0e1e626877ef4f9f5cb859
#
_cell.length_a   1.000
_cell.length_b   1.000
_cell.length_c   1.000
_cell.angle_alpha   90.00
_cell.angle_beta   90.00
_cell.angle_gamma   90.00
#
_symmetry.space_group_name_H-M   'P 1'
#
loop_
_entity.id
_entity.type
_entity.pdbx_description
1 polymer ?
#
loop_
_entity_poly.entity_id
_entity_poly.type
_entity_poly.pdbx_seq_one_letter_code
_entity_poly.pdbx_strand_id
1 'polypeptide(L)' 'MSGRPLPGRDDAAALVAGALSRREPKARGRFLRELLAHTAAGLVVIEGEAEACEAVYRLADAVVARGTRAAGDPA' A
#
# COMPACT_ATOMS: atom_id res chain seq x y z
N MET A 1 -20.63 -21.64 4.16
CA MET A 1 -20.47 -20.96 4.17
C MET A 1 -20.06 -20.09 3.94
N SER A 2 -19.80 -19.81 3.93
CA SER A 2 -19.43 -19.01 3.92
C SER A 2 -19.39 -17.99 3.23
N GLY A 3 -19.67 -17.50 2.63
CA GLY A 3 -19.64 -16.36 1.86
C GLY A 3 -18.58 -15.38 2.17
N ARG A 4 -17.69 -15.77 2.93
CA ARG A 4 -16.62 -14.88 3.30
C ARG A 4 -15.65 -14.71 2.13
N PRO A 5 -15.40 -13.47 1.70
CA PRO A 5 -14.47 -13.27 0.59
C PRO A 5 -13.05 -13.59 1.02
N LEU A 6 -12.25 -13.92 0.04
CA LEU A 6 -10.83 -14.14 0.28
C LEU A 6 -10.17 -12.85 0.70
N PRO A 7 -9.09 -12.94 1.51
CA PRO A 7 -8.34 -11.74 1.88
C PRO A 7 -7.84 -11.04 0.63
N GLY A 8 -7.87 -9.74 0.64
CA GLY A 8 -7.42 -9.00 -0.51
C GLY A 8 -7.35 -7.52 -0.22
N ARG A 9 -7.67 -6.75 -1.24
CA ARG A 9 -7.53 -5.31 -1.17
C ARG A 9 -8.26 -4.70 0.03
N ASP A 10 -9.49 -5.16 0.26
CA ASP A 10 -10.28 -4.57 1.34
C ASP A 10 -9.70 -4.90 2.71
N ASP A 11 -9.17 -6.12 2.85
CA ASP A 11 -8.54 -6.51 4.10
C ASP A 11 -7.31 -5.66 4.37
N ALA A 12 -6.48 -5.48 3.36
CA ALA A 12 -5.27 -4.69 3.50
C ALA A 12 -5.62 -3.24 3.82
N ALA A 13 -6.61 -2.70 3.13
CA ALA A 13 -7.03 -1.33 3.36
C ALA A 13 -7.54 -1.13 4.78
N ALA A 14 -8.35 -2.07 5.26
CA ALA A 14 -8.89 -2.00 6.61
C ALA A 14 -7.78 -2.07 7.65
N LEU A 15 -6.80 -2.94 7.41
CA LEU A 15 -5.69 -3.09 8.33
C LEU A 15 -4.90 -1.79 8.45
N VAL A 16 -4.59 -1.19 7.30
CA VAL A 16 -3.83 0.05 7.28
C VAL A 16 -4.63 1.18 7.92
N ALA A 17 -5.90 1.28 7.58
CA ALA A 17 -6.74 2.34 8.16
C ALA A 17 -6.82 2.22 9.68
N GLY A 18 -6.96 0.99 10.17
CA GLY A 18 -6.99 0.78 11.61
C GLY A 18 -5.69 1.16 12.29
N ALA A 19 -4.58 0.82 11.66
CA ALA A 19 -3.28 1.17 12.22
C ALA A 19 -3.08 2.68 12.24
N LEU A 20 -3.50 3.36 11.18
CA LEU A 20 -3.36 4.80 11.10
C LEU A 20 -4.20 5.53 12.13
N SER A 21 -5.41 5.03 12.38
CA SER A 21 -6.31 5.70 13.31
C SER A 21 -5.78 5.68 14.74
N ARG A 22 -4.86 4.78 15.04
CA ARG A 22 -4.27 4.70 16.38
C ARG A 22 -3.02 5.56 16.53
N ARG A 23 -2.63 6.27 15.48
CA ARG A 23 -1.43 7.10 15.51
C ARG A 23 -1.79 8.56 15.36
N GLU A 24 -0.95 9.42 15.91
CA GLU A 24 -1.13 10.84 15.73
C GLU A 24 -1.00 11.20 14.25
N PRO A 25 -1.80 12.17 13.79
CA PRO A 25 -1.76 12.53 12.37
C PRO A 25 -0.36 12.82 11.84
N LYS A 26 0.47 13.50 12.61
CA LYS A 26 1.79 13.85 12.12
C LYS A 26 2.75 12.66 12.06
N ALA A 27 2.41 11.57 12.71
CA ALA A 27 3.25 10.37 12.67
C ALA A 27 2.82 9.39 11.58
N ARG A 28 1.70 9.65 10.91
CA ARG A 28 1.14 8.70 9.96
C ARG A 28 1.99 8.52 8.72
N GLY A 29 2.55 9.61 8.21
CA GLY A 29 3.40 9.52 7.03
C GLY A 29 4.63 8.66 7.26
N ARG A 30 5.28 8.87 8.39
CA ARG A 30 6.45 8.08 8.73
C ARG A 30 6.10 6.62 8.89
N PHE A 31 4.98 6.35 9.55
CA PHE A 31 4.54 4.98 9.73
C PHE A 31 4.31 4.31 8.38
N LEU A 32 3.68 5.01 7.45
CA LEU A 32 3.41 4.43 6.14
C LEU A 32 4.70 4.15 5.37
N ARG A 33 5.70 5.00 5.50
CA ARG A 33 6.98 4.75 4.85
C ARG A 33 7.65 3.51 5.40
N GLU A 34 7.59 3.35 6.71
CA GLU A 34 8.17 2.17 7.34
C GLU A 34 7.40 0.91 6.93
N LEU A 35 6.08 1.04 6.84
CA LEU A 35 5.26 -0.08 6.43
C LEU A 35 5.60 -0.51 5.00
N LEU A 36 5.81 0.46 4.11
CA LEU A 36 6.22 0.15 2.74
C LEU A 36 7.52 -0.64 2.72
N ALA A 37 8.51 -0.20 3.51
CA ALA A 37 9.79 -0.89 3.53
C ALA A 37 9.65 -2.32 4.02
N HIS A 38 8.88 -2.52 5.07
CA HIS A 38 8.71 -3.85 5.63
C HIS A 38 7.91 -4.76 4.72
N THR A 39 6.88 -4.22 4.07
CA THR A 39 6.10 -5.04 3.15
C THR A 39 6.89 -5.39 1.91
N ALA A 40 7.72 -4.48 1.42
CA ALA A 40 8.58 -4.78 0.29
C ALA A 40 9.57 -5.89 0.65
N ALA A 41 10.14 -5.83 1.84
CA ALA A 41 11.05 -6.88 2.31
C ALA A 41 10.32 -8.21 2.40
N GLY A 42 9.07 -8.18 2.87
CA GLY A 42 8.27 -9.39 2.95
C GLY A 42 8.03 -10.00 1.58
N LEU A 43 7.77 -9.15 0.58
CA LEU A 43 7.57 -9.64 -0.77
C LEU A 43 8.82 -10.32 -1.31
N VAL A 44 10.00 -9.77 -1.00
CA VAL A 44 11.24 -10.39 -1.44
C VAL A 44 11.35 -11.81 -0.87
N VAL A 45 11.00 -11.97 0.39
CA VAL A 45 11.08 -13.27 1.03
C VAL A 45 10.09 -14.27 0.41
N ILE A 46 8.90 -13.79 0.12
CA ILE A 46 7.83 -14.69 -0.35
C ILE A 46 7.90 -14.95 -1.85
N GLU A 47 8.14 -13.92 -2.63
CA GLU A 47 8.05 -14.03 -4.09
C GLU A 47 9.37 -13.88 -4.80
N GLY A 48 10.41 -13.45 -4.10
CA GLY A 48 11.69 -13.26 -4.73
C GLY A 48 11.94 -11.81 -5.11
N GLU A 49 13.21 -11.51 -5.33
CA GLU A 49 13.65 -10.14 -5.55
C GLU A 49 13.07 -9.52 -6.83
N ALA A 50 13.06 -10.28 -7.91
CA ALA A 50 12.56 -9.77 -9.18
C ALA A 50 11.09 -9.41 -9.12
N GLU A 51 10.29 -10.30 -8.54
CA GLU A 51 8.86 -10.06 -8.43
C GLU A 51 8.56 -8.92 -7.48
N ALA A 52 9.33 -8.81 -6.41
CA ALA A 52 9.15 -7.72 -5.46
C ALA A 52 9.46 -6.38 -6.12
N CYS A 53 10.54 -6.31 -6.87
CA CYS A 53 10.88 -5.08 -7.58
C CYS A 53 9.81 -4.69 -8.57
N GLU A 54 9.29 -5.67 -9.29
CA GLU A 54 8.23 -5.41 -10.25
C GLU A 54 7.00 -4.83 -9.57
N ALA A 55 6.62 -5.40 -8.42
CA ALA A 55 5.46 -4.93 -7.68
C ALA A 55 5.66 -3.50 -7.19
N VAL A 56 6.86 -3.18 -6.71
CA VAL A 56 7.15 -1.84 -6.22
C VAL A 56 7.11 -0.83 -7.36
N TYR A 57 7.67 -1.19 -8.52
CA TYR A 57 7.63 -0.29 -9.67
C TYR A 57 6.22 -0.04 -10.13
N ARG A 58 5.39 -1.07 -10.17
CA ARG A 58 3.99 -0.89 -10.57
C ARG A 58 3.24 -0.01 -9.58
N LEU A 59 3.55 -0.17 -8.32
CA LEU A 59 2.94 0.68 -7.30
C LEU A 59 3.36 2.13 -7.48
N ALA A 60 4.64 2.36 -7.74
CA ALA A 60 5.15 3.71 -7.95
C ALA A 60 4.45 4.34 -9.16
N ASP A 61 4.31 3.59 -10.25
CA ASP A 61 3.63 4.09 -11.43
C ASP A 61 2.18 4.43 -11.13
N ALA A 62 1.51 3.60 -10.35
CA ALA A 62 0.12 3.84 -9.99
C ALA A 62 -0.03 5.10 -9.15
N VAL A 63 0.92 5.32 -8.24
CA VAL A 63 0.90 6.50 -7.39
C VAL A 63 1.10 7.76 -8.24
N VAL A 64 2.06 7.71 -9.17
CA VAL A 64 2.31 8.84 -10.05
C VAL A 64 1.09 9.14 -10.91
N ALA A 65 0.49 8.09 -11.48
CA ALA A 65 -0.67 8.27 -12.34
C ALA A 65 -1.83 8.90 -11.57
N ARG A 66 -2.04 8.44 -10.35
CA ARG A 66 -3.10 8.97 -9.50
C ARG A 66 -2.85 10.43 -9.14
N GLY A 67 -1.60 10.74 -8.79
CA GLY A 67 -1.22 12.10 -8.45
C GLY A 67 -1.35 13.04 -9.62
N THR A 68 -0.92 12.59 -10.80
CA THR A 68 -1.03 13.39 -12.00
C THR A 68 -2.48 13.67 -12.34
N ARG A 69 -3.32 12.67 -12.21
CA ARG A 69 -4.74 12.84 -12.49
C ARG A 69 -5.36 13.85 -11.55
N ALA A 70 -5.04 13.74 -10.26
CA ALA A 70 -5.59 14.66 -9.28
C ALA A 70 -5.11 16.09 -9.52
N ALA A 71 -3.82 16.25 -9.85
CA ALA A 71 -3.26 17.56 -10.07
C ALA A 71 -3.74 18.18 -11.39
N GLY A 72 -3.94 17.34 -12.40
CA GLY A 72 -4.34 17.83 -13.71
C GLY A 72 -5.83 17.97 -13.88
N ASP A 73 -6.61 17.55 -12.92
CA ASP A 73 -8.04 17.60 -13.03
C ASP A 73 -8.51 19.04 -12.87
N PRO A 74 -9.16 19.57 -13.89
CA PRO A 74 -9.58 20.97 -13.85
C PRO A 74 -10.72 21.22 -12.85
N ALA A 75 -11.04 20.26 -12.11
CA ALA A 75 -12.06 20.36 -11.08
C ALA A 75 -13.38 20.85 -11.64
#